data_5c44e15af8bb998c57fdf0eab297ace0
#
_entry.id   5c44e15af8bb998c57fdf0eab297ace0
#
_cell.length_a   1.000
_cell.length_b   1.000
_cell.length_c   1.000
_cell.angle_alpha   90.00
_cell.angle_beta   90.00
_cell.angle_gamma   90.00
#
_symmetry.space_group_name_H-M   'P 1'
#
loop_
_entity.id
_entity.type
_entity.pdbx_description
1 polymer ?
#
loop_
_entity_poly.entity_id
_entity_poly.type
_entity_poly.pdbx_seq_one_letter_code
_entity_poly.pdbx_strand_id
1 'polypeptide(L)'
;MILSVSRRTDVPAFYSEWFYNRLKEGFVYVRNPMNIHQVSKVMLSPEVVDCIVFWSKNPRPMLARLDELKDYMYYFQYTINAYDKGMELSVPRKDGIINTFKELSDKIGPKRVIWRYDPILLTEKMDTDYHVKYFEEIAKRLEGRTNTCVISFVDLYKKTQSNLKDTQAREPSQNEMVELTTKMCQIAQEYGMVIQTCAEAIELESVGIKHGKCIDSVLIENLLGVKLVVGKDPNQRKECGCVQSIDIGEYNTCAHGCKYCYANFKDSMVMRNRAAHDPMSPLLIGHLGADDKVTERKLFSFIKMPEEFKRGDIVKLKHPEKYRKSDDIFGYRINLYKIASIHGNEAKLESVSDVIPINELLPVAVDGVEDRWIYYDPQIAAPFLFDDERYDGGCRDFTYYMDALKAMTEGGKSYREMIEKKKLMYVHEVQHWLRKKDNGVDGLKVNELKN
;
A
#
# COMPACT_ATOMS: atom_id res chain seq x y z
N MET A 1 -9.63 7.72 -7.79
CA MET A 1 -8.37 7.54 -8.57
C MET A 1 -7.26 6.95 -7.71
N ILE A 2 -6.22 6.34 -8.31
CA ILE A 2 -5.01 5.90 -7.60
C ILE A 2 -3.89 6.90 -7.88
N LEU A 3 -3.23 7.35 -6.81
CA LEU A 3 -2.13 8.32 -6.88
C LEU A 3 -0.78 7.62 -6.76
N SER A 4 0.11 7.82 -7.73
CA SER A 4 1.49 7.31 -7.73
C SER A 4 2.47 8.39 -7.25
N VAL A 5 3.17 8.12 -6.12
CA VAL A 5 4.07 9.08 -5.45
C VAL A 5 5.45 8.45 -5.20
N SER A 6 6.35 8.29 -6.11
CA SER A 6 6.29 8.36 -7.57
C SER A 6 7.23 7.31 -8.17
N ARG A 7 6.97 6.86 -9.40
CA ARG A 7 7.90 6.01 -10.16
C ARG A 7 9.04 6.80 -10.80
N ARG A 8 8.98 8.14 -10.77
CA ARG A 8 9.96 9.04 -11.43
C ARG A 8 10.97 9.63 -10.47
N THR A 9 10.67 9.62 -9.17
CA THR A 9 11.53 10.16 -8.11
C THR A 9 11.14 9.57 -6.75
N ASP A 10 12.02 9.71 -5.76
CA ASP A 10 11.75 9.31 -4.38
C ASP A 10 11.18 10.51 -3.59
N VAL A 11 9.86 10.72 -3.71
CA VAL A 11 9.17 11.82 -2.99
C VAL A 11 9.27 11.63 -1.48
N PRO A 12 9.05 10.42 -0.91
CA PRO A 12 9.20 10.19 0.51
C PRO A 12 10.58 10.57 1.08
N ALA A 13 11.65 10.34 0.31
CA ALA A 13 13.00 10.63 0.77
C ALA A 13 13.41 12.09 0.65
N PHE A 14 12.95 12.80 -0.40
CA PHE A 14 13.51 14.11 -0.75
C PHE A 14 12.50 15.24 -0.81
N TYR A 15 11.21 14.95 -0.89
CA TYR A 15 10.14 15.91 -1.15
C TYR A 15 8.92 15.69 -0.26
N SER A 16 9.10 15.06 0.90
CA SER A 16 8.00 14.75 1.81
C SER A 16 7.29 16.00 2.32
N GLU A 17 8.03 17.08 2.62
CA GLU A 17 7.45 18.35 3.04
C GLU A 17 6.54 18.95 1.95
N TRP A 18 7.02 18.99 0.71
CA TRP A 18 6.22 19.41 -0.43
C TRP A 18 4.95 18.57 -0.55
N PHE A 19 5.06 17.25 -0.45
CA PHE A 19 3.92 16.35 -0.58
C PHE A 19 2.84 16.63 0.48
N TYR A 20 3.23 16.81 1.73
CA TYR A 20 2.29 17.17 2.80
C TYR A 20 1.67 18.54 2.60
N ASN A 21 2.41 19.51 2.09
CA ASN A 21 1.86 20.82 1.72
C ASN A 21 0.83 20.67 0.58
N ARG A 22 1.08 19.79 -0.40
CA ARG A 22 0.12 19.52 -1.49
C ARG A 22 -1.16 18.87 -0.98
N LEU A 23 -1.05 17.91 -0.07
CA LEU A 23 -2.23 17.30 0.57
C LEU A 23 -3.05 18.33 1.34
N LYS A 24 -2.39 19.20 2.10
CA LYS A 24 -3.04 20.25 2.88
C LYS A 24 -3.76 21.27 2.00
N GLU A 25 -3.19 21.62 0.85
CA GLU A 25 -3.82 22.52 -0.12
C GLU A 25 -4.85 21.82 -1.02
N GLY A 26 -4.88 20.48 -1.02
CA GLY A 26 -5.88 19.69 -1.73
C GLY A 26 -5.63 19.52 -3.22
N PHE A 27 -4.49 19.98 -3.77
CA PHE A 27 -4.15 19.78 -5.18
C PHE A 27 -2.66 19.82 -5.45
N VAL A 28 -2.27 19.30 -6.62
CA VAL A 28 -0.91 19.35 -7.16
C VAL A 28 -0.94 19.66 -8.65
N TYR A 29 0.08 20.34 -9.14
CA TYR A 29 0.30 20.52 -10.57
C TYR A 29 1.32 19.52 -11.09
N VAL A 30 1.02 18.90 -12.23
CA VAL A 30 1.87 17.89 -12.88
C VAL A 30 2.15 18.34 -14.30
N ARG A 31 3.43 18.56 -14.62
CA ARG A 31 3.86 18.85 -15.98
C ARG A 31 3.82 17.59 -16.85
N ASN A 32 3.36 17.75 -18.08
CA ASN A 32 3.47 16.69 -19.07
C ASN A 32 4.94 16.56 -19.49
N PRO A 33 5.60 15.39 -19.30
CA PRO A 33 7.00 15.23 -19.65
C PRO A 33 7.28 15.34 -21.16
N MET A 34 6.27 15.20 -22.01
CA MET A 34 6.36 15.35 -23.46
C MET A 34 6.08 16.77 -23.94
N ASN A 35 5.40 17.59 -23.13
CA ASN A 35 5.11 18.98 -23.42
C ASN A 35 5.12 19.79 -22.12
N ILE A 36 6.24 20.46 -21.83
CA ILE A 36 6.49 21.16 -20.57
C ILE A 36 5.50 22.30 -20.27
N HIS A 37 4.85 22.87 -21.29
CA HIS A 37 3.86 23.93 -21.13
C HIS A 37 2.45 23.40 -20.84
N GLN A 38 2.25 22.10 -20.95
CA GLN A 38 0.99 21.47 -20.59
C GLN A 38 1.04 21.00 -19.13
N VAL A 39 0.24 21.63 -18.29
CA VAL A 39 0.17 21.35 -16.85
C VAL A 39 -1.22 20.85 -16.48
N SER A 40 -1.28 19.75 -15.76
CA SER A 40 -2.52 19.21 -15.22
C SER A 40 -2.65 19.59 -13.75
N LYS A 41 -3.82 20.14 -13.37
CA LYS A 41 -4.22 20.27 -11.96
C LYS A 41 -4.87 18.95 -11.52
N VAL A 42 -4.31 18.33 -10.52
CA VAL A 42 -4.76 17.05 -9.95
C VAL A 42 -5.27 17.32 -8.54
N MET A 43 -6.54 17.07 -8.28
CA MET A 43 -7.12 17.18 -6.95
C MET A 43 -6.66 16.01 -6.09
N LEU A 44 -6.41 16.29 -4.80
CA LEU A 44 -5.86 15.34 -3.83
C LEU A 44 -6.82 15.04 -2.68
N SER A 45 -8.09 15.43 -2.78
CA SER A 45 -9.04 15.19 -1.69
C SER A 45 -9.30 13.67 -1.48
N PRO A 46 -9.59 13.23 -0.24
CA PRO A 46 -9.87 11.83 0.06
C PRO A 46 -11.05 11.25 -0.73
N GLU A 47 -12.01 12.08 -1.15
CA GLU A 47 -13.18 11.64 -1.93
C GLU A 47 -12.82 11.13 -3.32
N VAL A 48 -11.70 11.60 -3.89
CA VAL A 48 -11.27 11.20 -5.25
C VAL A 48 -10.04 10.31 -5.25
N VAL A 49 -9.26 10.29 -4.15
CA VAL A 49 -8.06 9.47 -4.02
C VAL A 49 -8.39 8.17 -3.30
N ASP A 50 -8.51 7.07 -4.04
CA ASP A 50 -8.81 5.75 -3.49
C ASP A 50 -7.60 5.16 -2.76
N CYS A 51 -6.40 5.38 -3.29
CA CYS A 51 -5.17 4.89 -2.68
C CYS A 51 -3.96 5.71 -3.16
N ILE A 52 -3.01 5.91 -2.25
CA ILE A 52 -1.70 6.50 -2.55
C ILE A 52 -0.65 5.39 -2.54
N VAL A 53 0.13 5.28 -3.62
CA VAL A 53 1.22 4.33 -3.73
C VAL A 53 2.54 5.08 -3.72
N PHE A 54 3.34 4.84 -2.69
CA PHE A 54 4.66 5.44 -2.54
C PHE A 54 5.76 4.51 -3.05
N TRP A 55 6.76 5.07 -3.73
CA TRP A 55 8.02 4.38 -4.03
C TRP A 55 9.15 5.06 -3.29
N SER A 56 9.92 4.30 -2.54
CA SER A 56 11.04 4.88 -1.81
C SER A 56 12.14 3.86 -1.54
N LYS A 57 13.37 4.36 -1.44
CA LYS A 57 14.52 3.67 -0.86
C LYS A 57 14.79 4.11 0.58
N ASN A 58 14.16 5.20 1.02
CA ASN A 58 14.32 5.71 2.39
C ASN A 58 13.19 6.68 2.77
N PRO A 59 12.02 6.20 3.18
CA PRO A 59 10.91 7.06 3.58
C PRO A 59 11.06 7.67 5.00
N ARG A 60 12.26 7.61 5.60
CA ARG A 60 12.53 8.14 6.95
C ARG A 60 11.95 9.53 7.21
N PRO A 61 12.02 10.51 6.28
CA PRO A 61 11.45 11.85 6.51
C PRO A 61 9.93 11.85 6.72
N MET A 62 9.21 10.84 6.21
CA MET A 62 7.75 10.76 6.36
C MET A 62 7.28 10.12 7.67
N LEU A 63 8.13 9.30 8.34
CA LEU A 63 7.69 8.44 9.45
C LEU A 63 7.08 9.20 10.64
N ALA A 64 7.55 10.41 10.91
CA ALA A 64 7.03 11.24 12.00
C ALA A 64 5.68 11.90 11.68
N ARG A 65 5.26 11.88 10.41
CA ARG A 65 4.08 12.59 9.91
C ARG A 65 3.07 11.67 9.22
N LEU A 66 3.17 10.35 9.42
CA LEU A 66 2.22 9.40 8.81
C LEU A 66 0.78 9.61 9.28
N ASP A 67 0.58 10.17 10.46
CA ASP A 67 -0.74 10.51 10.99
C ASP A 67 -1.47 11.57 10.15
N GLU A 68 -0.74 12.39 9.38
CA GLU A 68 -1.33 13.33 8.43
C GLU A 68 -1.95 12.63 7.20
N LEU A 69 -1.70 11.33 7.02
CA LEU A 69 -2.27 10.48 5.97
C LEU A 69 -3.46 9.64 6.46
N LYS A 70 -3.97 9.87 7.66
CA LYS A 70 -5.03 9.04 8.28
C LYS A 70 -6.30 8.93 7.45
N ASP A 71 -6.60 9.95 6.65
CA ASP A 71 -7.80 10.01 5.81
C ASP A 71 -7.59 9.34 4.43
N TYR A 72 -6.41 8.80 4.18
CA TYR A 72 -6.03 8.16 2.91
C TYR A 72 -5.65 6.71 3.14
N MET A 73 -6.09 5.81 2.25
CA MET A 73 -5.45 4.51 2.11
C MET A 73 -4.15 4.67 1.34
N TYR A 74 -3.08 4.03 1.84
CA TYR A 74 -1.78 4.08 1.16
C TYR A 74 -0.95 2.85 1.47
N TYR A 75 0.03 2.56 0.60
CA TYR A 75 1.06 1.56 0.83
C TYR A 75 2.38 1.97 0.18
N PHE A 76 3.45 1.30 0.58
CA PHE A 76 4.80 1.59 0.11
C PHE A 76 5.35 0.44 -0.73
N GLN A 77 5.92 0.80 -1.86
CA GLN A 77 6.86 0.01 -2.64
C GLN A 77 8.27 0.40 -2.15
N TYR A 78 8.83 -0.36 -1.21
CA TYR A 78 10.08 -0.02 -0.54
C TYR A 78 11.25 -0.82 -1.11
N THR A 79 12.17 -0.16 -1.80
CA THR A 79 13.31 -0.83 -2.46
C THR A 79 14.50 -0.98 -1.50
N ILE A 80 14.91 -2.21 -1.27
CA ILE A 80 16.16 -2.58 -0.59
C ILE A 80 16.87 -3.61 -1.45
N ASN A 81 17.97 -3.21 -2.10
CA ASN A 81 18.83 -4.06 -2.91
C ASN A 81 20.14 -4.39 -2.17
N ALA A 82 20.85 -5.39 -2.63
CA ALA A 82 22.15 -5.78 -2.11
C ALA A 82 23.32 -4.85 -2.52
N TYR A 83 23.05 -3.85 -3.35
CA TYR A 83 24.09 -3.01 -3.94
C TYR A 83 24.80 -2.10 -2.93
N ASP A 84 26.10 -1.93 -3.16
CA ASP A 84 26.97 -1.04 -2.40
C ASP A 84 26.92 0.43 -2.91
N LYS A 85 27.80 1.25 -2.35
CA LYS A 85 27.95 2.65 -2.74
C LYS A 85 28.46 2.85 -4.17
N GLY A 86 29.06 1.83 -4.77
CA GLY A 86 29.48 1.86 -6.16
C GLY A 86 28.30 1.86 -7.13
N MET A 87 27.19 1.26 -6.74
CA MET A 87 25.96 1.18 -7.53
C MET A 87 24.87 2.14 -7.03
N GLU A 88 24.77 2.37 -5.72
CA GLU A 88 23.77 3.20 -5.05
C GLU A 88 24.45 4.32 -4.26
N LEU A 89 24.99 5.30 -4.97
CA LEU A 89 25.93 6.32 -4.48
C LEU A 89 25.47 7.02 -3.20
N SER A 90 24.23 7.48 -3.17
CA SER A 90 23.67 8.29 -2.07
C SER A 90 22.55 7.60 -1.30
N VAL A 91 22.27 6.32 -1.56
CA VAL A 91 21.34 5.54 -0.74
C VAL A 91 21.96 5.34 0.65
N PRO A 92 21.25 5.55 1.77
CA PRO A 92 21.81 5.33 3.10
C PRO A 92 22.32 3.90 3.32
N ARG A 93 23.08 3.68 4.40
CA ARG A 93 23.59 2.34 4.77
C ARG A 93 22.42 1.35 4.93
N LYS A 94 22.61 0.10 4.53
CA LYS A 94 21.57 -0.95 4.53
C LYS A 94 20.92 -1.11 5.90
N ASP A 95 21.71 -1.08 6.98
CA ASP A 95 21.16 -1.15 8.35
C ASP A 95 20.14 -0.04 8.62
N GLY A 96 20.45 1.19 8.20
CA GLY A 96 19.55 2.33 8.39
C GLY A 96 18.23 2.18 7.64
N ILE A 97 18.30 1.76 6.35
CA ILE A 97 17.08 1.60 5.54
C ILE A 97 16.24 0.38 5.96
N ILE A 98 16.89 -0.71 6.42
CA ILE A 98 16.18 -1.87 6.98
C ILE A 98 15.49 -1.50 8.29
N ASN A 99 16.14 -0.75 9.18
CA ASN A 99 15.51 -0.28 10.40
C ASN A 99 14.33 0.66 10.10
N THR A 100 14.48 1.54 9.10
CA THR A 100 13.38 2.40 8.63
C THR A 100 12.22 1.57 8.07
N PHE A 101 12.51 0.48 7.33
CA PHE A 101 11.49 -0.45 6.84
C PHE A 101 10.70 -1.08 8.00
N LYS A 102 11.41 -1.57 9.01
CA LYS A 102 10.79 -2.19 10.19
C LYS A 102 9.89 -1.20 10.92
N GLU A 103 10.40 0.00 11.20
CA GLU A 103 9.62 1.06 11.84
C GLU A 103 8.39 1.45 11.04
N LEU A 104 8.50 1.55 9.72
CA LEU A 104 7.36 1.80 8.84
C LEU A 104 6.34 0.66 8.93
N SER A 105 6.81 -0.59 8.84
CA SER A 105 5.95 -1.76 8.94
C SER A 105 5.25 -1.86 10.31
N ASP A 106 5.93 -1.51 11.40
CA ASP A 106 5.33 -1.46 12.74
C ASP A 106 4.19 -0.41 12.82
N LYS A 107 4.34 0.71 12.11
CA LYS A 107 3.35 1.80 12.11
C LYS A 107 2.14 1.50 11.23
N ILE A 108 2.33 0.90 10.05
CA ILE A 108 1.25 0.77 9.06
C ILE A 108 0.84 -0.68 8.75
N GLY A 109 1.54 -1.64 9.32
CA GLY A 109 1.32 -3.07 9.10
C GLY A 109 2.08 -3.66 7.90
N PRO A 110 2.44 -4.96 7.96
CA PRO A 110 3.29 -5.62 6.97
C PRO A 110 2.65 -5.75 5.58
N LYS A 111 1.33 -5.71 5.48
CA LYS A 111 0.61 -5.77 4.19
C LYS A 111 0.72 -4.49 3.38
N ARG A 112 1.07 -3.37 4.03
CA ARG A 112 1.21 -2.07 3.39
C ARG A 112 2.65 -1.67 3.08
N VAL A 113 3.61 -2.54 3.35
CA VAL A 113 5.02 -2.31 3.01
C VAL A 113 5.52 -3.46 2.15
N ILE A 114 5.60 -3.25 0.85
CA ILE A 114 6.06 -4.23 -0.13
C ILE A 114 7.56 -4.08 -0.30
N TRP A 115 8.31 -5.13 -0.03
CA TRP A 115 9.75 -5.13 -0.31
C TRP A 115 10.00 -5.24 -1.80
N ARG A 116 10.87 -4.39 -2.34
CA ARG A 116 11.37 -4.50 -3.72
C ARG A 116 12.84 -4.83 -3.71
N TYR A 117 13.19 -5.98 -4.27
CA TYR A 117 14.54 -6.35 -4.61
C TYR A 117 14.73 -6.17 -6.13
N ASP A 118 14.90 -4.92 -6.55
CA ASP A 118 14.62 -4.49 -7.92
C ASP A 118 15.44 -3.25 -8.31
N PRO A 119 16.11 -3.28 -9.48
CA PRO A 119 16.29 -4.42 -10.37
C PRO A 119 17.45 -5.34 -9.96
N ILE A 120 17.46 -6.59 -10.44
CA ILE A 120 18.59 -7.53 -10.35
C ILE A 120 19.45 -7.35 -11.61
N LEU A 121 20.74 -7.12 -11.41
CA LEU A 121 21.76 -7.10 -12.46
C LEU A 121 22.95 -7.92 -12.02
N LEU A 122 23.66 -8.53 -12.97
CA LEU A 122 24.85 -9.30 -12.69
C LEU A 122 26.13 -8.56 -13.09
N THR A 123 27.18 -8.78 -12.32
CA THR A 123 28.57 -8.41 -12.63
C THR A 123 29.47 -9.56 -12.23
N GLU A 124 30.78 -9.48 -12.50
CA GLU A 124 31.73 -10.51 -12.02
C GLU A 124 31.73 -10.65 -10.49
N LYS A 125 31.45 -9.58 -9.75
CA LYS A 125 31.44 -9.58 -8.28
C LYS A 125 30.06 -9.77 -7.67
N MET A 126 29.03 -9.48 -8.43
CA MET A 126 27.62 -9.59 -8.03
C MET A 126 26.97 -10.62 -8.95
N ASP A 127 27.36 -11.87 -8.78
CA ASP A 127 26.82 -13.04 -9.48
C ASP A 127 25.53 -13.58 -8.82
N THR A 128 25.06 -14.70 -9.26
CA THR A 128 23.85 -15.34 -8.71
C THR A 128 24.01 -15.71 -7.23
N ASP A 129 25.16 -16.22 -6.81
CA ASP A 129 25.43 -16.62 -5.43
C ASP A 129 25.50 -15.37 -4.50
N TYR A 130 26.06 -14.28 -4.98
CA TYR A 130 26.00 -12.99 -4.29
C TYR A 130 24.56 -12.56 -4.04
N HIS A 131 23.69 -12.62 -5.07
CA HIS A 131 22.30 -12.22 -4.91
C HIS A 131 21.52 -13.14 -3.98
N VAL A 132 21.74 -14.45 -4.07
CA VAL A 132 21.12 -15.43 -3.14
C VAL A 132 21.49 -15.12 -1.70
N LYS A 133 22.79 -14.98 -1.41
CA LYS A 133 23.31 -14.68 -0.06
C LYS A 133 22.68 -13.41 0.54
N TYR A 134 22.74 -12.30 -0.19
CA TYR A 134 22.29 -11.02 0.34
C TYR A 134 20.74 -10.90 0.34
N PHE A 135 20.06 -11.60 -0.58
CA PHE A 135 18.61 -11.71 -0.51
C PHE A 135 18.18 -12.40 0.76
N GLU A 136 18.82 -13.52 1.13
CA GLU A 136 18.55 -14.24 2.37
C GLU A 136 18.81 -13.35 3.62
N GLU A 137 19.96 -12.68 3.67
CA GLU A 137 20.28 -11.77 4.78
C GLU A 137 19.22 -10.66 4.96
N ILE A 138 18.71 -10.09 3.86
CA ILE A 138 17.68 -9.07 3.91
C ILE A 138 16.33 -9.71 4.30
N ALA A 139 15.93 -10.84 3.67
CA ALA A 139 14.69 -11.53 3.94
C ALA A 139 14.56 -11.91 5.42
N LYS A 140 15.61 -12.51 5.99
CA LYS A 140 15.70 -12.82 7.43
C LYS A 140 15.48 -11.60 8.32
N ARG A 141 16.04 -10.45 7.94
CA ARG A 141 15.89 -9.21 8.71
C ARG A 141 14.51 -8.57 8.55
N LEU A 142 13.79 -8.89 7.48
CA LEU A 142 12.45 -8.39 7.19
C LEU A 142 11.34 -9.39 7.55
N GLU A 143 11.68 -10.53 8.16
CA GLU A 143 10.71 -11.54 8.61
C GLU A 143 9.60 -10.90 9.45
N GLY A 144 8.34 -11.22 9.11
CA GLY A 144 7.15 -10.66 9.75
C GLY A 144 6.89 -9.16 9.48
N ARG A 145 7.74 -8.49 8.67
CA ARG A 145 7.63 -7.05 8.35
C ARG A 145 7.08 -6.76 6.98
N THR A 146 6.99 -7.76 6.15
CA THR A 146 6.34 -7.74 4.84
C THR A 146 5.88 -9.14 4.48
N ASN A 147 4.86 -9.25 3.65
CA ASN A 147 4.35 -10.52 3.14
C ASN A 147 4.72 -10.72 1.67
N THR A 148 5.26 -9.70 1.02
CA THR A 148 5.49 -9.72 -0.43
C THR A 148 6.84 -9.11 -0.76
N CYS A 149 7.60 -9.81 -1.59
CA CYS A 149 8.79 -9.29 -2.25
C CYS A 149 8.53 -9.18 -3.76
N VAL A 150 8.84 -8.03 -4.35
CA VAL A 150 8.77 -7.83 -5.80
C VAL A 150 10.17 -7.76 -6.36
N ILE A 151 10.42 -8.55 -7.40
CA ILE A 151 11.69 -8.58 -8.13
C ILE A 151 11.50 -8.12 -9.58
N SER A 152 12.55 -7.58 -10.17
CA SER A 152 12.70 -7.43 -11.62
C SER A 152 14.17 -7.61 -12.02
N PHE A 153 14.38 -7.89 -13.29
CA PHE A 153 15.73 -7.88 -13.87
C PHE A 153 15.99 -6.55 -14.55
N VAL A 154 17.27 -6.17 -14.62
CA VAL A 154 17.64 -4.91 -15.26
C VAL A 154 17.37 -4.97 -16.76
N ASP A 155 16.70 -3.96 -17.28
CA ASP A 155 16.64 -3.69 -18.72
C ASP A 155 17.78 -2.74 -19.09
N LEU A 156 18.71 -3.18 -19.90
CA LEU A 156 19.84 -2.37 -20.35
C LEU A 156 19.44 -1.45 -21.52
N TYR A 157 18.61 -0.45 -21.23
CA TYR A 157 18.37 0.63 -22.20
C TYR A 157 19.67 1.38 -22.51
N LYS A 158 19.79 1.99 -23.70
CA LYS A 158 20.97 2.75 -24.12
C LYS A 158 21.55 3.66 -23.04
N LYS A 159 20.69 4.25 -22.24
CA LYS A 159 21.07 5.13 -21.16
C LYS A 159 21.58 4.39 -19.92
N THR A 160 20.90 3.35 -19.50
CA THR A 160 21.30 2.51 -18.37
C THR A 160 22.66 1.86 -18.70
N GLN A 161 22.86 1.41 -19.94
CA GLN A 161 24.15 0.93 -20.43
C GLN A 161 25.27 1.96 -20.28
N SER A 162 25.00 3.24 -20.63
CA SER A 162 25.99 4.30 -20.46
C SER A 162 26.41 4.52 -19.02
N ASN A 163 25.47 4.50 -18.09
CA ASN A 163 25.73 4.69 -16.66
C ASN A 163 26.41 3.48 -16.02
N LEU A 164 26.18 2.29 -16.55
CA LEU A 164 26.73 1.02 -16.06
C LEU A 164 28.02 0.60 -16.75
N LYS A 165 28.50 1.36 -17.74
CA LYS A 165 29.65 1.00 -18.60
C LYS A 165 30.91 0.57 -17.81
N ASP A 166 31.19 1.27 -16.72
CA ASP A 166 32.37 1.02 -15.89
C ASP A 166 32.15 -0.11 -14.85
N THR A 167 30.97 -0.69 -14.80
CA THR A 167 30.61 -1.72 -13.80
C THR A 167 30.62 -3.12 -14.35
N GLN A 168 30.76 -3.29 -15.65
CA GLN A 168 30.62 -4.59 -16.36
C GLN A 168 29.27 -5.27 -16.08
N ALA A 169 28.26 -4.46 -15.79
CA ALA A 169 26.92 -4.97 -15.51
C ALA A 169 26.27 -5.54 -16.78
N ARG A 170 25.59 -6.65 -16.61
CA ARG A 170 24.83 -7.33 -17.66
C ARG A 170 23.46 -7.80 -17.16
N GLU A 171 22.60 -8.08 -18.09
CA GLU A 171 21.35 -8.78 -17.83
C GLU A 171 21.65 -10.26 -17.53
N PRO A 172 20.92 -10.89 -16.59
CA PRO A 172 20.98 -12.34 -16.42
C PRO A 172 20.44 -13.06 -17.67
N SER A 173 21.02 -14.18 -18.01
CA SER A 173 20.43 -15.10 -18.99
C SER A 173 19.17 -15.76 -18.44
N GLN A 174 18.33 -16.30 -19.29
CA GLN A 174 17.08 -16.99 -18.84
C GLN A 174 17.37 -18.12 -17.85
N ASN A 175 18.43 -18.90 -18.06
CA ASN A 175 18.81 -19.96 -17.13
C ASN A 175 19.22 -19.42 -15.76
N GLU A 176 20.02 -18.33 -15.74
CA GLU A 176 20.41 -17.65 -14.50
C GLU A 176 19.18 -17.04 -13.80
N MET A 177 18.22 -16.48 -14.55
CA MET A 177 16.97 -15.97 -13.98
C MET A 177 16.20 -17.09 -13.30
N VAL A 178 16.02 -18.25 -13.94
CA VAL A 178 15.29 -19.39 -13.37
C VAL A 178 16.02 -19.96 -12.15
N GLU A 179 17.34 -20.18 -12.25
CA GLU A 179 18.13 -20.68 -11.13
C GLU A 179 18.08 -19.76 -9.92
N LEU A 180 18.34 -18.48 -10.14
CA LEU A 180 18.34 -17.46 -9.10
C LEU A 180 16.96 -17.36 -8.42
N THR A 181 15.91 -17.25 -9.22
CA THR A 181 14.55 -17.10 -8.69
C THR A 181 14.03 -18.35 -7.98
N THR A 182 14.49 -19.55 -8.37
CA THR A 182 14.18 -20.79 -7.65
C THR A 182 14.71 -20.73 -6.21
N LYS A 183 16.00 -20.37 -6.06
CA LYS A 183 16.65 -20.22 -4.75
C LYS A 183 15.98 -19.10 -3.93
N MET A 184 15.72 -17.95 -4.55
CA MET A 184 15.07 -16.81 -3.88
C MET A 184 13.65 -17.14 -3.43
N CYS A 185 12.89 -17.93 -4.21
CA CYS A 185 11.53 -18.34 -3.85
C CYS A 185 11.54 -19.23 -2.59
N GLN A 186 12.48 -20.19 -2.50
CA GLN A 186 12.65 -21.02 -1.32
C GLN A 186 12.97 -20.18 -0.07
N ILE A 187 13.92 -19.27 -0.19
CA ILE A 187 14.27 -18.34 0.89
C ILE A 187 13.07 -17.50 1.31
N ALA A 188 12.36 -16.91 0.36
CA ALA A 188 11.20 -16.06 0.67
C ALA A 188 10.12 -16.84 1.43
N GLN A 189 9.84 -18.07 1.02
CA GLN A 189 8.88 -18.96 1.71
C GLN A 189 9.32 -19.28 3.14
N GLU A 190 10.61 -19.53 3.37
CA GLU A 190 11.15 -19.77 4.71
C GLU A 190 10.89 -18.60 5.67
N TYR A 191 10.98 -17.36 5.14
CA TYR A 191 10.71 -16.13 5.94
C TYR A 191 9.27 -15.58 5.76
N GLY A 192 8.33 -16.41 5.31
CA GLY A 192 6.90 -16.07 5.24
C GLY A 192 6.52 -15.02 4.18
N MET A 193 7.29 -14.95 3.10
CA MET A 193 7.07 -14.00 1.99
C MET A 193 6.71 -14.72 0.70
N VAL A 194 5.93 -14.04 -0.15
CA VAL A 194 5.66 -14.44 -1.54
C VAL A 194 6.43 -13.54 -2.48
N ILE A 195 7.10 -14.12 -3.50
CA ILE A 195 7.75 -13.36 -4.56
C ILE A 195 6.79 -13.13 -5.73
N GLN A 196 6.88 -11.95 -6.32
CA GLN A 196 6.21 -11.59 -7.56
C GLN A 196 7.20 -10.87 -8.49
N THR A 197 7.03 -11.00 -9.81
CA THR A 197 7.81 -10.21 -10.76
C THR A 197 7.14 -8.87 -11.09
N CYS A 198 7.93 -7.89 -11.52
CA CYS A 198 7.43 -6.61 -11.99
C CYS A 198 7.79 -6.40 -13.46
N ALA A 199 6.79 -6.46 -14.34
CA ALA A 199 6.91 -6.18 -15.77
C ALA A 199 7.98 -7.01 -16.51
N GLU A 200 8.08 -8.29 -16.15
CA GLU A 200 8.97 -9.27 -16.79
C GLU A 200 8.22 -10.08 -17.85
N ALA A 201 8.94 -10.42 -18.92
CA ALA A 201 8.41 -11.28 -19.98
C ALA A 201 8.63 -12.78 -19.69
N ILE A 202 9.56 -13.11 -18.81
CA ILE A 202 9.87 -14.51 -18.45
C ILE A 202 8.76 -15.07 -17.55
N GLU A 203 8.30 -16.28 -17.91
CA GLU A 203 7.34 -17.05 -17.12
C GLU A 203 8.05 -17.83 -16.02
N LEU A 204 7.74 -17.53 -14.77
CA LEU A 204 8.34 -18.15 -13.58
C LEU A 204 7.32 -18.87 -12.69
N GLU A 205 6.12 -19.15 -13.21
CA GLU A 205 5.09 -19.89 -12.45
C GLU A 205 5.53 -21.30 -12.06
N SER A 206 6.36 -21.92 -12.90
CA SER A 206 6.94 -23.24 -12.60
C SER A 206 7.81 -23.28 -11.35
N VAL A 207 8.34 -22.15 -10.92
CA VAL A 207 9.11 -21.99 -9.68
C VAL A 207 8.33 -21.26 -8.58
N GLY A 208 7.02 -21.11 -8.75
CA GLY A 208 6.12 -20.54 -7.74
C GLY A 208 6.02 -19.01 -7.75
N ILE A 209 6.54 -18.34 -8.77
CA ILE A 209 6.56 -16.86 -8.87
C ILE A 209 5.56 -16.40 -9.94
N LYS A 210 4.61 -15.56 -9.55
CA LYS A 210 3.60 -14.99 -10.44
C LYS A 210 3.98 -13.59 -10.88
N HIS A 211 3.43 -13.16 -12.02
CA HIS A 211 3.48 -11.77 -12.43
C HIS A 211 2.74 -10.88 -11.43
N GLY A 212 3.46 -9.89 -10.92
CA GLY A 212 2.92 -8.93 -9.95
C GLY A 212 2.50 -7.61 -10.58
N LYS A 213 1.97 -6.76 -9.72
CA LYS A 213 1.55 -5.40 -10.07
C LYS A 213 2.04 -4.45 -9.00
N CYS A 214 2.78 -3.41 -9.38
CA CYS A 214 3.22 -2.41 -8.40
C CYS A 214 2.06 -1.53 -7.95
N ILE A 215 1.15 -1.21 -8.88
CA ILE A 215 -0.17 -0.63 -8.57
C ILE A 215 -1.17 -1.74 -8.78
N ASP A 216 -1.50 -2.39 -7.67
CA ASP A 216 -2.29 -3.62 -7.65
C ASP A 216 -3.71 -3.34 -7.15
N SER A 217 -4.69 -3.46 -8.06
CA SER A 217 -6.09 -3.30 -7.71
C SER A 217 -6.57 -4.31 -6.66
N VAL A 218 -6.04 -5.55 -6.70
CA VAL A 218 -6.42 -6.59 -5.73
C VAL A 218 -5.91 -6.27 -4.34
N LEU A 219 -4.64 -5.82 -4.23
CA LEU A 219 -4.10 -5.35 -2.95
C LEU A 219 -4.92 -4.15 -2.43
N ILE A 220 -5.20 -3.16 -3.28
CA ILE A 220 -5.98 -1.98 -2.88
C ILE A 220 -7.39 -2.37 -2.46
N GLU A 221 -8.07 -3.24 -3.22
CA GLU A 221 -9.38 -3.77 -2.84
C GLU A 221 -9.34 -4.48 -1.48
N ASN A 222 -8.29 -5.25 -1.22
CA ASN A 222 -8.12 -5.94 0.06
C ASN A 222 -7.89 -4.96 1.22
N LEU A 223 -7.08 -3.92 1.01
CA LEU A 223 -6.81 -2.91 2.02
C LEU A 223 -8.05 -2.05 2.32
N LEU A 224 -8.79 -1.68 1.29
CA LEU A 224 -10.02 -0.88 1.43
C LEU A 224 -11.23 -1.73 1.83
N GLY A 225 -11.26 -3.02 1.48
CA GLY A 225 -12.43 -3.89 1.63
C GLY A 225 -13.59 -3.50 0.69
N VAL A 226 -13.28 -3.00 -0.50
CA VAL A 226 -14.24 -2.59 -1.54
C VAL A 226 -13.81 -3.13 -2.89
N LYS A 227 -14.70 -3.09 -3.90
CA LYS A 227 -14.33 -3.40 -5.29
C LYS A 227 -13.97 -2.14 -6.05
N LEU A 228 -12.98 -2.27 -6.93
CA LEU A 228 -12.57 -1.22 -7.85
C LEU A 228 -12.99 -1.54 -9.29
N VAL A 229 -13.41 -0.52 -10.01
CA VAL A 229 -13.60 -0.57 -11.46
C VAL A 229 -12.49 0.24 -12.11
N VAL A 230 -11.39 -0.42 -12.39
CA VAL A 230 -10.18 0.21 -12.95
C VAL A 230 -9.54 -0.69 -13.98
N GLY A 231 -9.19 -0.13 -15.14
CA GLY A 231 -8.50 -0.85 -16.20
C GLY A 231 -6.97 -0.83 -16.04
N LYS A 232 -6.31 -1.64 -16.86
CA LYS A 232 -4.85 -1.61 -17.01
C LYS A 232 -4.40 -0.22 -17.44
N ASP A 233 -3.24 0.24 -16.93
CA ASP A 233 -2.64 1.51 -17.35
C ASP A 233 -2.11 1.40 -18.80
N PRO A 234 -2.71 2.12 -19.77
CA PRO A 234 -2.30 2.04 -21.17
C PRO A 234 -0.92 2.66 -21.44
N ASN A 235 -0.37 3.42 -20.50
CA ASN A 235 0.94 4.07 -20.61
C ASN A 235 2.08 3.22 -20.08
N GLN A 236 1.80 1.98 -19.68
CA GLN A 236 2.81 1.04 -19.21
C GLN A 236 3.17 0.02 -20.28
N ARG A 237 4.32 -0.65 -20.08
CA ARG A 237 4.78 -1.75 -20.96
C ARG A 237 3.71 -2.86 -21.06
N LYS A 238 3.79 -3.66 -22.12
CA LYS A 238 2.85 -4.76 -22.35
C LYS A 238 2.84 -5.76 -21.19
N GLU A 239 4.00 -6.06 -20.64
CA GLU A 239 4.25 -7.00 -19.55
C GLU A 239 3.83 -6.44 -18.19
N CYS A 240 3.70 -5.11 -18.06
CA CYS A 240 3.29 -4.47 -16.81
C CYS A 240 1.80 -4.69 -16.55
N GLY A 241 1.47 -5.27 -15.41
CA GLY A 241 0.09 -5.50 -14.96
C GLY A 241 -0.56 -4.36 -14.17
N CYS A 242 0.13 -3.22 -13.97
CA CYS A 242 -0.36 -2.11 -13.17
C CYS A 242 -1.68 -1.53 -13.70
N VAL A 243 -2.57 -1.17 -12.79
CA VAL A 243 -3.81 -0.46 -13.13
C VAL A 243 -3.58 1.04 -13.27
N GLN A 244 -4.56 1.75 -13.85
CA GLN A 244 -4.49 3.18 -14.10
C GLN A 244 -4.20 3.98 -12.83
N SER A 245 -3.27 4.93 -12.95
CA SER A 245 -2.86 5.82 -11.87
C SER A 245 -2.36 7.15 -12.41
N ILE A 246 -2.24 8.14 -11.52
CA ILE A 246 -1.63 9.43 -11.84
C ILE A 246 -0.33 9.53 -11.08
N ASP A 247 0.78 9.64 -11.80
CA ASP A 247 2.10 9.87 -11.21
C ASP A 247 2.37 11.36 -11.08
N ILE A 248 2.70 11.81 -9.85
CA ILE A 248 2.93 13.24 -9.56
C ILE A 248 4.41 13.62 -9.43
N GLY A 249 5.31 12.69 -9.70
CA GLY A 249 6.75 12.97 -9.69
C GLY A 249 7.28 13.50 -11.02
N GLU A 250 8.55 13.91 -10.99
CA GLU A 250 9.24 14.46 -12.13
C GLU A 250 10.59 13.78 -12.35
N TYR A 251 10.96 13.58 -13.62
CA TYR A 251 12.25 12.99 -13.99
C TYR A 251 13.41 13.92 -13.61
N ASN A 252 14.60 13.34 -13.40
CA ASN A 252 15.81 14.06 -13.02
C ASN A 252 15.69 14.86 -11.71
N THR A 253 15.07 14.25 -10.69
CA THR A 253 14.90 14.90 -9.39
C THR A 253 15.35 14.02 -8.22
N CYS A 254 15.52 12.71 -8.42
CA CYS A 254 15.95 11.78 -7.37
C CYS A 254 17.45 11.90 -7.09
N ALA A 255 17.85 12.11 -5.83
CA ALA A 255 19.23 12.28 -5.43
C ALA A 255 19.95 11.00 -4.98
N HIS A 256 19.33 9.84 -5.08
CA HIS A 256 19.98 8.57 -4.68
C HIS A 256 21.20 8.20 -5.53
N GLY A 257 21.30 8.69 -6.78
CA GLY A 257 22.44 8.45 -7.65
C GLY A 257 22.63 6.98 -8.03
N CYS A 258 21.56 6.20 -8.17
CA CYS A 258 21.61 4.81 -8.58
C CYS A 258 22.04 4.72 -10.05
N LYS A 259 23.14 3.98 -10.36
CA LYS A 259 23.66 3.86 -11.72
C LYS A 259 22.71 3.19 -12.71
N TYR A 260 21.88 2.28 -12.23
CA TYR A 260 20.86 1.58 -13.03
C TYR A 260 19.54 2.35 -13.18
N CYS A 261 19.45 3.59 -12.66
CA CYS A 261 18.22 4.35 -12.65
C CYS A 261 17.81 4.83 -14.05
N TYR A 262 16.58 4.52 -14.44
CA TYR A 262 16.00 5.01 -15.69
C TYR A 262 15.42 6.44 -15.58
N ALA A 263 15.17 6.92 -14.36
CA ALA A 263 14.47 8.19 -14.14
C ALA A 263 15.39 9.42 -14.13
N ASN A 264 16.70 9.24 -13.95
CA ASN A 264 17.68 10.31 -13.96
C ASN A 264 18.51 10.28 -15.25
N PHE A 265 18.56 11.39 -15.99
CA PHE A 265 19.30 11.47 -17.25
C PHE A 265 20.74 11.98 -17.08
N LYS A 266 20.96 12.98 -16.26
CA LYS A 266 22.28 13.55 -15.98
C LYS A 266 22.28 14.14 -14.57
N ASP A 267 23.38 13.98 -13.85
CA ASP A 267 23.52 14.51 -12.49
C ASP A 267 23.37 16.04 -12.44
N SER A 268 23.88 16.77 -13.46
CA SER A 268 23.72 18.21 -13.57
C SER A 268 22.25 18.65 -13.67
N MET A 269 21.40 17.84 -14.34
CA MET A 269 19.95 18.10 -14.39
C MET A 269 19.31 17.85 -13.03
N VAL A 270 19.71 16.78 -12.33
CA VAL A 270 19.24 16.49 -10.98
C VAL A 270 19.59 17.65 -10.02
N MET A 271 20.85 18.10 -10.04
CA MET A 271 21.28 19.20 -9.20
C MET A 271 20.50 20.50 -9.50
N ARG A 272 20.34 20.85 -10.77
CA ARG A 272 19.58 22.03 -11.20
C ARG A 272 18.11 21.95 -10.75
N ASN A 273 17.46 20.82 -11.01
CA ASN A 273 16.04 20.64 -10.68
C ASN A 273 15.83 20.68 -9.15
N ARG A 274 16.71 20.05 -8.39
CA ARG A 274 16.66 20.12 -6.92
C ARG A 274 16.88 21.54 -6.39
N ALA A 275 17.75 22.33 -7.00
CA ALA A 275 17.96 23.71 -6.62
C ALA A 275 16.73 24.61 -6.95
N ALA A 276 15.92 24.19 -7.92
CA ALA A 276 14.68 24.89 -8.29
C ALA A 276 13.45 24.35 -7.52
N HIS A 277 13.62 23.40 -6.61
CA HIS A 277 12.53 22.90 -5.77
C HIS A 277 12.12 23.92 -4.71
N ASP A 278 10.82 24.15 -4.61
CA ASP A 278 10.19 24.95 -3.56
C ASP A 278 9.07 24.10 -2.90
N PRO A 279 9.16 23.80 -1.59
CA PRO A 279 8.14 23.02 -0.91
C PRO A 279 6.74 23.64 -0.93
N MET A 280 6.65 24.95 -1.16
CA MET A 280 5.37 25.67 -1.23
C MET A 280 4.80 25.72 -2.65
N SER A 281 5.60 25.45 -3.68
CA SER A 281 5.12 25.45 -5.06
C SER A 281 4.11 24.32 -5.31
N PRO A 282 3.04 24.55 -6.08
CA PRO A 282 2.15 23.46 -6.51
C PRO A 282 2.81 22.48 -7.49
N LEU A 283 3.92 22.84 -8.12
CA LEU A 283 4.79 21.98 -8.93
C LEU A 283 5.88 21.35 -8.06
N LEU A 284 6.30 20.14 -8.40
CA LEU A 284 7.45 19.53 -7.72
C LEU A 284 8.73 20.33 -7.95
N ILE A 285 8.89 20.86 -9.16
CA ILE A 285 10.07 21.66 -9.55
C ILE A 285 9.62 22.97 -10.20
N GLY A 286 10.17 24.08 -9.69
CA GLY A 286 9.94 25.42 -10.21
C GLY A 286 8.52 25.94 -9.98
N HIS A 287 8.13 26.89 -10.81
CA HIS A 287 6.83 27.59 -10.77
C HIS A 287 6.20 27.63 -12.15
N LEU A 288 4.92 28.03 -12.24
CA LEU A 288 4.27 28.26 -13.53
C LEU A 288 4.90 29.44 -14.25
N GLY A 289 5.17 29.25 -15.54
CA GLY A 289 5.57 30.31 -16.45
C GLY A 289 4.37 30.91 -17.21
N ALA A 290 4.59 32.03 -17.88
CA ALA A 290 3.55 32.72 -18.65
C ALA A 290 2.95 31.89 -19.79
N ASP A 291 3.73 30.95 -20.35
CA ASP A 291 3.31 30.07 -21.45
C ASP A 291 2.63 28.80 -20.98
N ASP A 292 2.59 28.54 -19.66
CA ASP A 292 2.01 27.32 -19.11
C ASP A 292 0.49 27.33 -19.19
N LYS A 293 -0.06 26.26 -19.75
CA LYS A 293 -1.51 26.03 -19.85
C LYS A 293 -1.93 25.02 -18.80
N VAL A 294 -2.59 25.50 -17.74
CA VAL A 294 -3.13 24.64 -16.69
C VAL A 294 -4.52 24.16 -17.08
N THR A 295 -4.70 22.84 -17.06
CA THR A 295 -6.00 22.18 -17.28
C THR A 295 -6.36 21.35 -16.06
N GLU A 296 -7.54 21.56 -15.51
CA GLU A 296 -8.05 20.73 -14.42
C GLU A 296 -8.41 19.35 -14.96
N ARG A 297 -7.85 18.32 -14.32
CA ARG A 297 -8.09 16.92 -14.71
C ARG A 297 -9.38 16.45 -14.06
N LYS A 298 -10.32 15.96 -14.87
CA LYS A 298 -11.51 15.27 -14.35
C LYS A 298 -11.07 13.99 -13.64
N LEU A 299 -11.35 13.91 -12.36
CA LEU A 299 -10.97 12.80 -11.49
C LEU A 299 -12.21 12.24 -10.80
N PHE A 300 -12.19 10.93 -10.61
CA PHE A 300 -13.24 10.22 -9.89
C PHE A 300 -12.65 9.01 -9.17
N SER A 301 -13.32 8.59 -8.12
CA SER A 301 -13.03 7.35 -7.43
C SER A 301 -13.28 6.15 -8.34
N PHE A 302 -12.41 5.13 -8.26
CA PHE A 302 -12.60 3.84 -8.93
C PHE A 302 -13.42 2.86 -8.08
N ILE A 303 -13.81 3.23 -6.87
CA ILE A 303 -14.63 2.38 -6.01
C ILE A 303 -15.96 2.11 -6.72
N LYS A 304 -16.29 0.82 -6.87
CA LYS A 304 -17.56 0.40 -7.45
C LYS A 304 -18.67 0.70 -6.45
N MET A 305 -19.39 1.80 -6.65
CA MET A 305 -20.60 2.10 -5.88
C MET A 305 -21.78 1.26 -6.38
N PRO A 306 -22.67 0.75 -5.50
CA PRO A 306 -23.90 0.15 -5.93
C PRO A 306 -24.80 1.21 -6.57
N GLU A 307 -25.71 0.80 -7.46
CA GLU A 307 -26.72 1.70 -8.01
C GLU A 307 -27.61 2.27 -6.90
N GLU A 308 -27.90 1.45 -5.90
CA GLU A 308 -28.71 1.82 -4.74
C GLU A 308 -28.30 0.97 -3.53
N PHE A 309 -28.14 1.62 -2.36
CA PHE A 309 -28.01 0.91 -1.10
C PHE A 309 -29.38 0.44 -0.62
N LYS A 310 -29.41 -0.73 0.04
CA LYS A 310 -30.64 -1.34 0.55
C LYS A 310 -30.55 -1.60 2.05
N ARG A 311 -31.71 -1.70 2.69
CA ARG A 311 -31.78 -2.21 4.06
C ARG A 311 -31.12 -3.60 4.15
N GLY A 312 -30.28 -3.78 5.14
CA GLY A 312 -29.53 -5.01 5.35
C GLY A 312 -28.17 -5.05 4.70
N ASP A 313 -27.84 -4.09 3.84
CA ASP A 313 -26.49 -4.01 3.25
C ASP A 313 -25.45 -3.72 4.34
N ILE A 314 -24.30 -4.37 4.20
CA ILE A 314 -23.14 -4.09 5.05
C ILE A 314 -22.27 -3.03 4.37
N VAL A 315 -21.95 -2.00 5.14
CA VAL A 315 -21.25 -0.81 4.66
C VAL A 315 -20.12 -0.43 5.61
N LYS A 316 -19.18 0.38 5.08
CA LYS A 316 -18.19 1.11 5.86
C LYS A 316 -18.52 2.60 5.83
N LEU A 317 -18.08 3.31 6.84
CA LEU A 317 -18.06 4.78 6.82
C LEU A 317 -16.76 5.26 6.19
N LYS A 318 -16.83 6.28 5.35
CA LYS A 318 -15.64 6.98 4.81
C LYS A 318 -14.86 7.65 5.94
N HIS A 319 -15.59 8.25 6.87
CA HIS A 319 -15.06 9.02 8.00
C HIS A 319 -15.65 8.52 9.32
N PRO A 320 -15.28 7.33 9.81
CA PRO A 320 -15.85 6.75 11.03
C PRO A 320 -15.61 7.64 12.27
N GLU A 321 -14.56 8.44 12.28
CA GLU A 321 -14.24 9.36 13.37
C GLU A 321 -15.27 10.49 13.55
N LYS A 322 -16.06 10.82 12.53
CA LYS A 322 -17.16 11.80 12.64
C LYS A 322 -18.31 11.29 13.48
N TYR A 323 -18.45 9.96 13.60
CA TYR A 323 -19.60 9.28 14.20
C TYR A 323 -19.21 8.51 15.47
N ARG A 324 -18.28 9.04 16.25
CA ARG A 324 -17.72 8.41 17.46
C ARG A 324 -18.72 8.11 18.58
N LYS A 325 -19.92 8.67 18.53
CA LYS A 325 -21.00 8.45 19.50
C LYS A 325 -21.86 7.23 19.17
N SER A 326 -21.33 6.30 18.41
CA SER A 326 -21.99 5.04 18.11
C SER A 326 -22.10 4.19 19.39
N ASP A 327 -23.29 3.65 19.65
CA ASP A 327 -23.51 2.68 20.73
C ASP A 327 -22.92 1.31 20.36
N ASP A 328 -22.60 1.10 19.09
CA ASP A 328 -21.96 -0.10 18.57
C ASP A 328 -20.42 0.06 18.54
N ILE A 329 -19.81 -0.19 19.67
CA ILE A 329 -18.35 -0.16 19.82
C ILE A 329 -17.68 -1.16 18.85
N PHE A 330 -18.30 -2.29 18.59
CA PHE A 330 -17.78 -3.31 17.67
C PHE A 330 -17.83 -2.83 16.22
N GLY A 331 -18.99 -2.37 15.75
CA GLY A 331 -19.14 -1.84 14.39
C GLY A 331 -18.19 -0.68 14.10
N TYR A 332 -18.06 0.25 15.06
CA TYR A 332 -17.15 1.39 14.94
C TYR A 332 -15.67 0.96 14.76
N ARG A 333 -15.24 -0.06 15.50
CA ARG A 333 -13.85 -0.52 15.49
C ARG A 333 -13.43 -1.18 14.21
N ILE A 334 -14.27 -2.06 13.69
CA ILE A 334 -14.02 -2.76 12.42
C ILE A 334 -14.51 -1.94 11.23
N ASN A 335 -15.15 -0.78 11.49
CA ASN A 335 -15.81 0.06 10.50
C ASN A 335 -16.74 -0.76 9.58
N LEU A 336 -17.57 -1.62 10.19
CA LEU A 336 -18.59 -2.40 9.50
C LEU A 336 -19.93 -2.17 10.15
N TYR A 337 -20.90 -1.72 9.37
CA TYR A 337 -22.24 -1.40 9.83
C TYR A 337 -23.27 -2.02 8.90
N LYS A 338 -24.44 -2.31 9.45
CA LYS A 338 -25.59 -2.76 8.68
C LYS A 338 -26.60 -1.63 8.54
N ILE A 339 -27.15 -1.47 7.34
CA ILE A 339 -28.20 -0.47 7.09
C ILE A 339 -29.51 -0.94 7.67
N ALA A 340 -30.04 -0.21 8.65
CA ALA A 340 -31.32 -0.46 9.25
C ALA A 340 -32.49 0.11 8.44
N SER A 341 -32.33 1.32 7.88
CA SER A 341 -33.30 1.95 6.97
C SER A 341 -32.63 3.01 6.12
N ILE A 342 -33.31 3.37 5.02
CA ILE A 342 -32.89 4.46 4.11
C ILE A 342 -34.07 5.37 3.88
N HIS A 343 -33.84 6.69 3.95
CA HIS A 343 -34.83 7.73 3.70
C HIS A 343 -34.21 8.83 2.84
N GLY A 344 -34.52 8.84 1.54
CA GLY A 344 -33.89 9.75 0.59
C GLY A 344 -32.38 9.57 0.52
N ASN A 345 -31.60 10.61 0.80
CA ASN A 345 -30.14 10.60 0.78
C ASN A 345 -29.50 10.28 2.14
N GLU A 346 -30.26 9.71 3.07
CA GLU A 346 -29.82 9.41 4.42
C GLU A 346 -30.07 7.95 4.77
N ALA A 347 -29.14 7.34 5.50
CA ALA A 347 -29.23 6.00 6.02
C ALA A 347 -29.16 5.98 7.54
N LYS A 348 -29.98 5.15 8.17
CA LYS A 348 -29.85 4.74 9.56
C LYS A 348 -29.07 3.44 9.60
N LEU A 349 -27.98 3.41 10.35
CA LEU A 349 -27.21 2.20 10.58
C LEU A 349 -27.65 1.54 11.90
N GLU A 350 -27.55 0.22 11.97
CA GLU A 350 -27.78 -0.49 13.24
C GLU A 350 -26.74 -0.06 14.27
N SER A 351 -27.20 0.15 15.51
CA SER A 351 -26.36 0.55 16.64
C SER A 351 -25.60 1.89 16.46
N VAL A 352 -26.01 2.72 15.51
CA VAL A 352 -25.51 4.09 15.33
C VAL A 352 -26.63 5.06 15.57
N SER A 353 -26.46 5.98 16.53
CA SER A 353 -27.49 6.97 16.89
C SER A 353 -27.71 8.00 15.78
N ASP A 354 -26.65 8.34 15.07
CA ASP A 354 -26.70 9.36 14.03
C ASP A 354 -27.31 8.84 12.73
N VAL A 355 -27.91 9.75 11.98
CA VAL A 355 -28.33 9.52 10.60
C VAL A 355 -27.15 9.85 9.69
N ILE A 356 -26.81 8.93 8.80
CA ILE A 356 -25.60 8.99 7.99
C ILE A 356 -25.97 9.35 6.55
N PRO A 357 -25.41 10.42 5.97
CA PRO A 357 -25.57 10.68 4.55
C PRO A 357 -25.08 9.49 3.70
N ILE A 358 -25.83 9.11 2.65
CA ILE A 358 -25.48 7.97 1.79
C ILE A 358 -24.11 8.14 1.12
N ASN A 359 -23.72 9.37 0.82
CA ASN A 359 -22.39 9.65 0.26
C ASN A 359 -21.23 9.41 1.23
N GLU A 360 -21.48 9.25 2.51
CA GLU A 360 -20.48 8.83 3.52
C GLU A 360 -20.34 7.30 3.60
N LEU A 361 -21.18 6.53 2.92
CA LEU A 361 -21.14 5.08 2.93
C LEU A 361 -20.20 4.54 1.82
N LEU A 362 -19.48 3.47 2.14
CA LEU A 362 -18.76 2.64 1.19
C LEU A 362 -19.36 1.24 1.22
N PRO A 363 -19.59 0.63 0.05
CA PRO A 363 -20.06 -0.74 -0.01
C PRO A 363 -18.96 -1.69 0.45
N VAL A 364 -19.32 -2.75 1.15
CA VAL A 364 -18.39 -3.85 1.45
C VAL A 364 -18.52 -4.89 0.37
N ALA A 365 -17.40 -5.22 -0.27
CA ALA A 365 -17.37 -6.25 -1.31
C ALA A 365 -17.55 -7.64 -0.68
N VAL A 366 -18.70 -8.25 -0.92
CA VAL A 366 -19.06 -9.56 -0.36
C VAL A 366 -18.84 -10.68 -1.37
N ASP A 367 -19.02 -10.40 -2.66
CA ASP A 367 -18.97 -11.42 -3.69
C ASP A 367 -17.54 -11.80 -4.07
N GLY A 368 -17.22 -13.06 -3.93
CA GLY A 368 -15.89 -13.62 -4.23
C GLY A 368 -14.86 -13.48 -3.12
N VAL A 369 -15.29 -13.34 -1.86
CA VAL A 369 -14.44 -13.13 -0.69
C VAL A 369 -14.30 -14.39 0.15
N GLU A 370 -14.34 -15.57 -0.47
CA GLU A 370 -14.17 -16.83 0.28
C GLU A 370 -12.86 -16.91 1.07
N ASP A 371 -11.86 -16.09 0.72
CA ASP A 371 -10.53 -16.08 1.37
C ASP A 371 -10.06 -14.71 1.89
N ARG A 372 -10.94 -13.74 2.10
CA ARG A 372 -10.51 -12.41 2.59
C ARG A 372 -10.67 -12.28 4.09
N TRP A 373 -9.53 -12.19 4.75
CA TRP A 373 -9.44 -11.86 6.15
C TRP A 373 -9.70 -10.37 6.38
N ILE A 374 -10.55 -10.02 7.34
CA ILE A 374 -10.62 -8.65 7.85
C ILE A 374 -9.32 -8.43 8.62
N TYR A 375 -8.51 -7.54 8.09
CA TYR A 375 -7.33 -7.10 8.83
C TYR A 375 -7.76 -6.21 9.98
N TYR A 376 -7.45 -6.66 11.17
CA TYR A 376 -7.58 -5.87 12.37
C TYR A 376 -6.41 -4.89 12.44
N ASP A 377 -6.71 -3.58 12.44
CA ASP A 377 -5.71 -2.55 12.72
C ASP A 377 -5.65 -2.33 14.25
N PRO A 378 -4.58 -2.76 14.91
CA PRO A 378 -4.44 -2.61 16.35
C PRO A 378 -4.48 -1.15 16.81
N GLN A 379 -4.10 -0.20 15.94
CA GLN A 379 -4.07 1.22 16.28
C GLN A 379 -5.47 1.85 16.31
N ILE A 380 -6.39 1.33 15.48
CA ILE A 380 -7.77 1.81 15.46
C ILE A 380 -8.56 1.23 16.65
N ALA A 381 -8.24 0.05 17.07
CA ALA A 381 -8.98 -0.66 18.10
C ALA A 381 -8.49 -0.42 19.54
N ALA A 382 -7.24 -0.09 19.72
CA ALA A 382 -6.61 -0.02 21.02
C ALA A 382 -7.22 0.97 22.03
N PRO A 383 -7.73 2.16 21.67
CA PRO A 383 -8.18 3.13 22.66
C PRO A 383 -9.50 2.83 23.34
N PHE A 384 -10.32 1.93 22.82
CA PHE A 384 -11.73 1.88 23.16
C PHE A 384 -12.17 0.75 24.10
N LEU A 385 -11.29 -0.19 24.45
CA LEU A 385 -11.68 -1.34 25.26
C LEU A 385 -11.20 -1.29 26.72
N PHE A 386 -10.62 -0.21 27.15
CA PHE A 386 -9.65 -0.25 28.24
C PHE A 386 -9.98 0.50 29.52
N ASP A 387 -11.23 0.83 29.74
CA ASP A 387 -11.70 1.18 31.08
C ASP A 387 -12.15 -0.04 31.91
N ASP A 388 -11.90 -1.26 31.39
CA ASP A 388 -12.29 -2.46 32.11
C ASP A 388 -11.05 -3.08 32.80
N GLU A 389 -10.92 -2.88 34.11
CA GLU A 389 -9.84 -3.37 34.96
C GLU A 389 -9.63 -4.90 34.93
N ARG A 390 -10.52 -5.66 34.28
CA ARG A 390 -10.42 -7.11 34.14
C ARG A 390 -9.37 -7.57 33.16
N TYR A 391 -8.77 -6.65 32.42
CA TYR A 391 -7.81 -6.98 31.39
C TYR A 391 -6.48 -6.33 31.70
N ASP A 392 -5.57 -7.17 32.10
CA ASP A 392 -4.19 -6.82 32.33
C ASP A 392 -3.61 -6.05 31.11
N GLY A 393 -3.22 -4.81 31.34
CA GLY A 393 -2.93 -3.79 30.33
C GLY A 393 -1.84 -4.08 29.30
N GLY A 394 -1.46 -5.35 29.14
CA GLY A 394 -0.39 -5.78 28.24
C GLY A 394 -0.83 -6.13 26.81
N CYS A 395 -2.11 -6.35 26.58
CA CYS A 395 -2.57 -6.85 25.29
C CYS A 395 -3.67 -5.96 24.70
N ARG A 396 -3.28 -4.86 24.11
CA ARG A 396 -4.17 -3.89 23.47
C ARG A 396 -4.33 -4.16 21.98
N ASP A 397 -4.28 -5.42 21.58
CA ASP A 397 -4.28 -5.86 20.21
C ASP A 397 -5.44 -6.82 19.88
N PHE A 398 -5.19 -7.74 19.03
CA PHE A 398 -6.10 -8.79 18.58
C PHE A 398 -6.84 -9.56 19.70
N THR A 399 -6.25 -9.68 20.89
CA THR A 399 -6.83 -10.36 22.05
C THR A 399 -8.17 -9.78 22.42
N TYR A 400 -8.24 -8.48 22.45
CA TYR A 400 -9.43 -7.74 22.81
C TYR A 400 -10.54 -7.82 21.79
N TYR A 401 -10.19 -7.78 20.54
CA TYR A 401 -11.11 -7.99 19.46
C TYR A 401 -11.81 -9.34 19.61
N MET A 402 -11.04 -10.38 19.92
CA MET A 402 -11.56 -11.71 20.11
C MET A 402 -12.35 -11.86 21.43
N ASP A 403 -11.94 -11.19 22.49
CA ASP A 403 -12.70 -11.17 23.74
C ASP A 403 -14.00 -10.40 23.63
N ALA A 404 -14.02 -9.28 22.89
CA ALA A 404 -15.25 -8.59 22.56
C ALA A 404 -16.19 -9.46 21.74
N LEU A 405 -15.65 -10.19 20.77
CA LEU A 405 -16.40 -11.16 19.98
C LEU A 405 -17.01 -12.26 20.86
N LYS A 406 -16.28 -12.73 21.85
CA LYS A 406 -16.76 -13.72 22.85
C LYS A 406 -17.91 -13.18 23.70
N ALA A 407 -17.74 -12.01 24.25
CA ALA A 407 -18.79 -11.37 25.02
C ALA A 407 -20.09 -11.23 24.23
N MET A 408 -19.99 -11.21 22.90
CA MET A 408 -21.11 -11.10 21.96
C MET A 408 -21.64 -12.46 21.45
N THR A 409 -20.89 -13.56 21.65
CA THR A 409 -21.26 -14.92 21.22
C THR A 409 -21.30 -15.83 22.43
N GLU A 410 -22.44 -15.99 23.08
CA GLU A 410 -22.54 -16.86 24.25
C GLU A 410 -22.14 -18.33 23.94
N GLY A 411 -21.40 -18.94 24.85
CA GLY A 411 -21.08 -20.39 24.82
C GLY A 411 -19.81 -20.81 24.09
N GLY A 412 -18.96 -19.89 23.69
CA GLY A 412 -17.67 -20.21 23.02
C GLY A 412 -16.63 -20.86 23.94
N LYS A 413 -15.80 -21.74 23.36
CA LYS A 413 -14.61 -22.29 24.01
C LYS A 413 -13.54 -21.21 24.21
N SER A 414 -12.55 -21.55 25.04
CA SER A 414 -11.44 -20.69 25.39
C SER A 414 -10.88 -19.87 24.23
N TYR A 415 -11.02 -18.58 24.31
CA TYR A 415 -10.52 -17.60 23.39
C TYR A 415 -9.03 -17.50 23.39
N ARG A 416 -8.38 -17.87 24.50
CA ARG A 416 -6.91 -17.88 24.56
C ARG A 416 -6.31 -18.72 23.44
N GLU A 417 -6.88 -19.87 23.11
CA GLU A 417 -6.37 -20.70 22.01
C GLU A 417 -6.50 -20.02 20.64
N MET A 418 -7.54 -19.22 20.43
CA MET A 418 -7.72 -18.49 19.18
C MET A 418 -6.83 -17.27 19.12
N ILE A 419 -6.65 -16.59 20.24
CA ILE A 419 -5.76 -15.45 20.40
C ILE A 419 -4.31 -15.88 20.16
N GLU A 420 -3.87 -16.97 20.80
CA GLU A 420 -2.54 -17.52 20.62
C GLU A 420 -2.25 -17.92 19.18
N LYS A 421 -3.26 -18.37 18.45
CA LYS A 421 -3.15 -18.68 17.02
C LYS A 421 -3.25 -17.44 16.13
N LYS A 422 -3.45 -16.26 16.67
CA LYS A 422 -3.60 -14.99 15.93
C LYS A 422 -4.57 -15.11 14.75
N LYS A 423 -5.70 -15.79 14.93
CA LYS A 423 -6.70 -15.97 13.88
C LYS A 423 -7.45 -14.69 13.62
N LEU A 424 -7.60 -14.35 12.36
CA LEU A 424 -8.41 -13.23 11.87
C LEU A 424 -9.80 -13.74 11.51
N MET A 425 -10.81 -12.85 11.56
CA MET A 425 -12.14 -13.16 11.03
C MET A 425 -12.22 -12.89 9.54
N TYR A 426 -12.96 -13.70 8.82
CA TYR A 426 -13.31 -13.44 7.43
C TYR A 426 -14.43 -12.40 7.35
N VAL A 427 -14.43 -11.58 6.30
CA VAL A 427 -15.46 -10.56 6.08
C VAL A 427 -16.87 -11.18 6.04
N HIS A 428 -17.05 -12.32 5.38
CA HIS A 428 -18.32 -13.02 5.28
C HIS A 428 -18.81 -13.53 6.64
N GLU A 429 -17.92 -13.93 7.56
CA GLU A 429 -18.26 -14.36 8.90
C GLU A 429 -18.78 -13.22 9.76
N VAL A 430 -18.14 -12.03 9.63
CA VAL A 430 -18.65 -10.82 10.29
C VAL A 430 -20.03 -10.46 9.77
N GLN A 431 -20.25 -10.52 8.48
CA GLN A 431 -21.56 -10.25 7.89
C GLN A 431 -22.59 -11.28 8.29
N HIS A 432 -22.22 -12.56 8.32
CA HIS A 432 -23.08 -13.62 8.78
C HIS A 432 -23.46 -13.43 10.25
N TRP A 433 -22.51 -13.06 11.09
CA TRP A 433 -22.75 -12.73 12.49
C TRP A 433 -23.70 -11.53 12.64
N LEU A 434 -23.48 -10.44 11.93
CA LEU A 434 -24.34 -9.26 11.96
C LEU A 434 -25.79 -9.61 11.54
N ARG A 435 -25.97 -10.46 10.53
CA ARG A 435 -27.30 -10.93 10.10
C ARG A 435 -27.95 -11.85 11.13
N LYS A 436 -27.19 -12.74 11.78
CA LYS A 436 -27.73 -13.62 12.84
C LYS A 436 -28.20 -12.85 14.06
N LYS A 437 -27.49 -11.79 14.44
CA LYS A 437 -27.88 -10.92 15.56
C LYS A 437 -29.30 -10.36 15.40
N ASP A 438 -29.72 -10.01 14.18
CA ASP A 438 -31.05 -9.51 13.90
C ASP A 438 -32.17 -10.55 14.07
N ASN A 439 -31.85 -11.81 13.88
CA ASN A 439 -32.82 -12.89 13.95
C ASN A 439 -32.93 -13.50 15.37
N GLY A 440 -32.33 -12.85 16.39
CA GLY A 440 -32.29 -13.36 17.76
C GLY A 440 -31.53 -14.66 17.92
N VAL A 441 -30.69 -15.00 16.94
CA VAL A 441 -29.85 -16.20 16.99
C VAL A 441 -28.45 -15.77 17.49
N ASP A 442 -27.91 -16.52 18.45
CA ASP A 442 -26.59 -16.28 18.99
C ASP A 442 -25.56 -16.13 17.86
N GLY A 443 -24.69 -15.15 18.04
CA GLY A 443 -23.64 -14.85 17.07
C GLY A 443 -22.74 -16.04 16.72
N LEU A 444 -21.71 -15.82 15.92
CA LEU A 444 -20.76 -16.85 15.52
C LEU A 444 -20.20 -17.63 16.71
N LYS A 445 -20.31 -18.94 16.65
CA LYS A 445 -19.64 -19.81 17.62
C LYS A 445 -18.15 -19.83 17.28
N VAL A 446 -17.31 -19.68 18.29
CA VAL A 446 -15.83 -19.68 18.14
C VAL A 446 -15.31 -20.93 17.42
N ASN A 447 -16.05 -22.02 17.50
CA ASN A 447 -15.70 -23.27 16.81
C ASN A 447 -15.84 -23.20 15.28
N GLU A 448 -16.59 -22.23 14.75
CA GLU A 448 -16.78 -22.04 13.30
C GLU A 448 -15.60 -21.31 12.66
N LEU A 449 -14.70 -20.75 13.48
CA LEU A 449 -13.48 -20.05 13.04
C LEU A 449 -12.27 -20.98 12.83
N LYS A 450 -12.48 -22.29 12.79
CA LYS A 450 -11.41 -23.28 12.78
C LYS A 450 -10.84 -23.65 11.41
N ASN A 451 -11.32 -23.10 10.33
CA ASN A 451 -10.81 -23.42 8.99
C ASN A 451 -10.01 -22.28 8.39
#